data_1e2a52eb471dda58e79978fa9cd7e2f6
#
_entry.id   1e2a52eb471dda58e79978fa9cd7e2f6
#
_cell.length_a   1.000
_cell.length_b   1.000
_cell.length_c   1.000
_cell.angle_alpha   90.00
_cell.angle_beta   90.00
_cell.angle_gamma   90.00
#
_symmetry.space_group_name_H-M   'P 1'
#
loop_
_entity.id
_entity.type
_entity.pdbx_description
1 polymer ?
#
loop_
_entity_poly.entity_id
_entity_poly.type
_entity_poly.pdbx_seq_one_letter_code
_entity_poly.pdbx_strand_id
1 'polypeptide(L)'
;MVDTSRWLTELKELEVKDWPAYLNQRSGLPGPRANIELIAVVARAADPDTIEELLADGGEYTTACAAAALGYRAADAAIERRARELATDERWRVREAVTIGLQLLGDSDPQTLFSLVLAWADDEDPLVQRAAAVTICEPRLLCTAEAARLAIDVCRRTTDHLIALPPQDRKVPAARTLRKSLGYCWSVAVAADPGAGLPVFAALDVGDPDVAWIVIQNRRKKRLSKLLGNPG
;
A
#
# COMPACT_ATOMS: atom_id res chain seq x y z
N MET A 1 -12.33 16.71 13.15
CA MET A 1 -11.78 15.42 13.61
C MET A 1 -12.93 14.44 13.52
N VAL A 2 -12.82 13.43 12.64
CA VAL A 2 -13.87 12.40 12.53
C VAL A 2 -13.82 11.58 13.81
N ASP A 3 -14.98 11.36 14.41
CA ASP A 3 -15.09 10.59 15.66
C ASP A 3 -15.04 9.07 15.36
N THR A 4 -13.81 8.56 15.23
CA THR A 4 -13.55 7.13 14.98
C THR A 4 -14.00 6.25 16.15
N SER A 5 -14.10 6.80 17.36
CA SER A 5 -14.57 6.09 18.55
C SER A 5 -16.07 5.79 18.46
N ARG A 6 -16.84 6.67 17.86
CA ARG A 6 -18.26 6.46 17.59
C ARG A 6 -18.48 5.28 16.66
N TRP A 7 -17.76 5.20 15.55
CA TRP A 7 -17.88 4.07 14.61
C TRP A 7 -17.53 2.73 15.28
N LEU A 8 -16.47 2.72 16.10
CA LEU A 8 -16.10 1.51 16.82
C LEU A 8 -17.20 1.05 17.78
N THR A 9 -17.88 1.99 18.45
CA THR A 9 -19.02 1.68 19.33
C THR A 9 -20.21 1.14 18.53
N GLU A 10 -20.60 1.84 17.47
CA GLU A 10 -21.70 1.44 16.60
C GLU A 10 -21.47 0.04 15.99
N LEU A 11 -20.25 -0.24 15.50
CA LEU A 11 -19.90 -1.54 14.92
C LEU A 11 -19.97 -2.69 15.92
N LYS A 12 -19.62 -2.47 17.19
CA LYS A 12 -19.69 -3.49 18.23
C LYS A 12 -21.13 -3.87 18.64
N GLU A 13 -22.08 -2.99 18.37
CA GLU A 13 -23.50 -3.22 18.67
C GLU A 13 -24.25 -3.91 17.52
N LEU A 14 -23.63 -4.01 16.33
CA LEU A 14 -24.22 -4.63 15.15
C LEU A 14 -24.03 -6.15 15.15
N GLU A 15 -25.06 -6.86 14.68
CA GLU A 15 -24.88 -8.25 14.24
C GLU A 15 -24.04 -8.30 12.96
N VAL A 16 -23.27 -9.38 12.77
CA VAL A 16 -22.35 -9.55 11.61
C VAL A 16 -23.05 -9.30 10.29
N LYS A 17 -24.25 -9.84 10.10
CA LYS A 17 -25.06 -9.67 8.87
C LYS A 17 -25.44 -8.23 8.52
N ASP A 18 -25.40 -7.31 9.50
CA ASP A 18 -25.81 -5.92 9.32
C ASP A 18 -24.61 -5.00 8.96
N TRP A 19 -23.38 -5.51 9.06
CA TRP A 19 -22.17 -4.76 8.72
C TRP A 19 -22.15 -4.27 7.27
N PRO A 20 -22.48 -5.10 6.25
CA PRO A 20 -22.45 -4.65 4.87
C PRO A 20 -23.35 -3.43 4.61
N ALA A 21 -24.57 -3.45 5.09
CA ALA A 21 -25.52 -2.35 4.93
C ALA A 21 -25.03 -1.07 5.63
N TYR A 22 -24.55 -1.20 6.88
CA TYR A 22 -24.00 -0.10 7.66
C TYR A 22 -22.81 0.55 6.96
N LEU A 23 -21.86 -0.24 6.45
CA LEU A 23 -20.66 0.22 5.81
C LEU A 23 -20.96 0.88 4.46
N ASN A 24 -21.83 0.29 3.64
CA ASN A 24 -22.21 0.85 2.34
C ASN A 24 -22.84 2.24 2.48
N GLN A 25 -23.70 2.47 3.49
CA GLN A 25 -24.28 3.79 3.78
C GLN A 25 -23.24 4.87 4.12
N ARG A 26 -22.08 4.47 4.67
CA ARG A 26 -21.01 5.37 5.14
C ARG A 26 -19.76 5.36 4.26
N SER A 27 -19.81 4.61 3.17
CA SER A 27 -18.69 4.38 2.26
C SER A 27 -18.14 5.64 1.59
N GLY A 28 -18.98 6.66 1.41
CA GLY A 28 -18.68 7.80 0.55
C GLY A 28 -18.78 7.49 -0.95
N LEU A 29 -19.16 6.26 -1.32
CA LEU A 29 -19.34 5.86 -2.71
C LEU A 29 -20.80 6.07 -3.15
N PRO A 30 -21.04 6.39 -4.44
CA PRO A 30 -20.10 6.45 -5.56
C PRO A 30 -19.25 7.73 -5.68
N GLY A 31 -19.06 8.48 -4.59
CA GLY A 31 -18.24 9.67 -4.56
C GLY A 31 -16.77 9.43 -4.95
N PRO A 32 -16.00 10.50 -5.18
CA PRO A 32 -14.61 10.40 -5.64
C PRO A 32 -13.67 9.81 -4.59
N ARG A 33 -14.05 9.87 -3.30
CA ARG A 33 -13.25 9.37 -2.18
C ARG A 33 -14.08 8.42 -1.32
N ALA A 34 -13.55 7.22 -1.13
CA ALA A 34 -14.06 6.29 -0.13
C ALA A 34 -13.71 6.78 1.29
N ASN A 35 -14.49 6.37 2.28
CA ASN A 35 -14.24 6.64 3.69
C ASN A 35 -13.11 5.75 4.22
N ILE A 36 -11.85 6.17 3.99
CA ILE A 36 -10.65 5.42 4.38
C ILE A 36 -10.47 5.34 5.91
N GLU A 37 -10.99 6.31 6.65
CA GLU A 37 -10.94 6.31 8.12
C GLU A 37 -11.82 5.20 8.69
N LEU A 38 -13.00 4.99 8.12
CA LEU A 38 -13.88 3.88 8.50
C LEU A 38 -13.26 2.52 8.09
N ILE A 39 -12.61 2.41 6.91
CA ILE A 39 -11.85 1.21 6.55
C ILE A 39 -10.81 0.87 7.62
N ALA A 40 -10.07 1.86 8.12
CA ALA A 40 -9.06 1.65 9.15
C ALA A 40 -9.67 1.22 10.52
N VAL A 41 -10.87 1.68 10.84
CA VAL A 41 -11.61 1.22 12.04
C VAL A 41 -12.04 -0.23 11.86
N VAL A 42 -12.65 -0.57 10.72
CA VAL A 42 -13.08 -1.94 10.38
C VAL A 42 -11.90 -2.91 10.39
N ALA A 43 -10.76 -2.51 9.84
CA ALA A 43 -9.56 -3.35 9.80
C ALA A 43 -9.15 -3.87 11.18
N ARG A 44 -9.33 -3.05 12.23
CA ARG A 44 -9.01 -3.44 13.60
C ARG A 44 -10.16 -4.18 14.30
N ALA A 45 -11.40 -3.84 13.97
CA ALA A 45 -12.59 -4.30 14.70
C ALA A 45 -13.17 -5.61 14.17
N ALA A 46 -13.09 -5.87 12.86
CA ALA A 46 -13.69 -7.04 12.23
C ALA A 46 -13.01 -8.34 12.71
N ASP A 47 -13.82 -9.27 13.20
CA ASP A 47 -13.40 -10.63 13.49
C ASP A 47 -13.44 -11.52 12.22
N PRO A 48 -13.01 -12.79 12.28
CA PRO A 48 -13.03 -13.67 11.12
C PRO A 48 -14.41 -13.83 10.46
N ASP A 49 -15.47 -13.98 11.24
CA ASP A 49 -16.83 -14.16 10.70
C ASP A 49 -17.30 -12.90 9.98
N THR A 50 -17.01 -11.74 10.54
CA THR A 50 -17.28 -10.44 9.90
C THR A 50 -16.52 -10.29 8.59
N ILE A 51 -15.25 -10.70 8.52
CA ILE A 51 -14.46 -10.66 7.30
C ILE A 51 -15.09 -11.52 6.20
N GLU A 52 -15.54 -12.74 6.53
CA GLU A 52 -16.23 -13.61 5.57
C GLU A 52 -17.55 -13.01 5.07
N GLU A 53 -18.34 -12.42 5.93
CA GLU A 53 -19.59 -11.74 5.57
C GLU A 53 -19.34 -10.57 4.61
N LEU A 54 -18.32 -9.75 4.90
CA LEU A 54 -17.94 -8.62 4.05
C LEU A 54 -17.44 -9.06 2.66
N LEU A 55 -16.75 -10.20 2.59
CA LEU A 55 -16.31 -10.79 1.31
C LEU A 55 -17.49 -11.39 0.55
N ALA A 56 -18.43 -12.03 1.25
CA ALA A 56 -19.63 -12.62 0.67
C ALA A 56 -20.57 -11.58 0.07
N ASP A 57 -20.68 -10.37 0.67
CA ASP A 57 -21.42 -9.23 0.10
C ASP A 57 -20.87 -8.83 -1.28
N GLY A 58 -19.57 -8.92 -1.50
CA GLY A 58 -18.92 -8.71 -2.79
C GLY A 58 -18.89 -7.26 -3.30
N GLY A 59 -19.48 -6.32 -2.59
CA GLY A 59 -19.44 -4.89 -2.91
C GLY A 59 -18.02 -4.32 -2.85
N GLU A 60 -17.71 -3.29 -3.64
CA GLU A 60 -16.35 -2.72 -3.66
C GLU A 60 -15.90 -2.25 -2.27
N TYR A 61 -16.78 -1.58 -1.53
CA TYR A 61 -16.41 -1.01 -0.25
C TYR A 61 -16.32 -2.07 0.85
N THR A 62 -17.24 -3.02 0.91
CA THR A 62 -17.23 -4.13 1.86
C THR A 62 -16.02 -5.03 1.65
N THR A 63 -15.71 -5.37 0.37
CA THR A 63 -14.47 -6.09 0.04
C THR A 63 -13.22 -5.29 0.42
N ALA A 64 -13.20 -3.97 0.23
CA ALA A 64 -12.09 -3.13 0.67
C ALA A 64 -11.92 -3.15 2.19
N CYS A 65 -13.02 -3.13 2.96
CA CYS A 65 -12.97 -3.27 4.41
C CYS A 65 -12.40 -4.62 4.84
N ALA A 66 -12.84 -5.72 4.21
CA ALA A 66 -12.30 -7.05 4.45
C ALA A 66 -10.81 -7.16 4.08
N ALA A 67 -10.41 -6.58 2.94
CA ALA A 67 -9.02 -6.53 2.48
C ALA A 67 -8.10 -5.82 3.47
N ALA A 68 -8.55 -4.70 4.04
CA ALA A 68 -7.82 -4.01 5.10
C ALA A 68 -7.73 -4.84 6.40
N ALA A 69 -8.81 -5.55 6.75
CA ALA A 69 -8.82 -6.41 7.93
C ALA A 69 -7.88 -7.63 7.78
N LEU A 70 -7.80 -8.21 6.59
CA LEU A 70 -6.83 -9.26 6.25
C LEU A 70 -5.40 -8.71 6.26
N GLY A 71 -5.13 -7.56 5.64
CA GLY A 71 -3.83 -6.91 5.67
C GLY A 71 -3.34 -6.62 7.09
N TYR A 72 -4.23 -6.16 7.97
CA TYR A 72 -3.89 -5.90 9.38
C TYR A 72 -3.50 -7.18 10.15
N ARG A 73 -4.03 -8.35 9.75
CA ARG A 73 -3.77 -9.66 10.36
C ARG A 73 -2.77 -10.52 9.58
N ALA A 74 -2.07 -9.96 8.61
CA ALA A 74 -1.18 -10.70 7.72
C ALA A 74 0.08 -11.27 8.39
N ALA A 75 0.22 -11.16 9.72
CA ALA A 75 1.19 -11.92 10.50
C ALA A 75 0.92 -13.44 10.44
N ASP A 76 -0.33 -13.85 10.25
CA ASP A 76 -0.70 -15.25 9.99
C ASP A 76 -0.53 -15.56 8.50
N ALA A 77 0.18 -16.65 8.17
CA ALA A 77 0.51 -17.02 6.80
C ALA A 77 -0.71 -17.39 5.93
N ALA A 78 -1.81 -17.88 6.52
CA ALA A 78 -3.03 -18.18 5.78
C ALA A 78 -3.79 -16.88 5.46
N ILE A 79 -3.79 -15.92 6.38
CA ILE A 79 -4.38 -14.60 6.19
C ILE A 79 -3.55 -13.78 5.20
N GLU A 80 -2.22 -13.84 5.31
CA GLU A 80 -1.30 -13.19 4.38
C GLU A 80 -1.59 -13.57 2.92
N ARG A 81 -1.73 -14.86 2.62
CA ARG A 81 -2.07 -15.32 1.26
C ARG A 81 -3.36 -14.69 0.72
N ARG A 82 -4.39 -14.59 1.56
CA ARG A 82 -5.66 -13.95 1.18
C ARG A 82 -5.50 -12.44 0.95
N ALA A 83 -4.73 -11.76 1.80
CA ALA A 83 -4.40 -10.36 1.62
C ALA A 83 -3.61 -10.14 0.32
N ARG A 84 -2.66 -11.04 0.01
CA ARG A 84 -1.86 -11.02 -1.22
C ARG A 84 -2.74 -11.21 -2.47
N GLU A 85 -3.71 -12.12 -2.44
CA GLU A 85 -4.70 -12.30 -3.53
C GLU A 85 -5.49 -10.99 -3.76
N LEU A 86 -5.97 -10.33 -2.70
CA LEU A 86 -6.69 -9.06 -2.81
C LEU A 86 -5.79 -7.88 -3.22
N ALA A 87 -4.49 -7.98 -3.05
CA ALA A 87 -3.55 -6.99 -3.60
C ALA A 87 -3.51 -6.98 -5.13
N THR A 88 -4.08 -7.99 -5.78
CA THR A 88 -4.22 -8.10 -7.25
C THR A 88 -5.65 -7.90 -7.75
N ASP A 89 -6.62 -7.59 -6.88
CA ASP A 89 -8.04 -7.36 -7.25
C ASP A 89 -8.16 -6.32 -8.37
N GLU A 90 -9.11 -6.51 -9.26
CA GLU A 90 -9.36 -5.57 -10.37
C GLU A 90 -9.76 -4.17 -9.88
N ARG A 91 -10.47 -4.09 -8.76
CA ARG A 91 -10.92 -2.86 -8.11
C ARG A 91 -9.76 -2.19 -7.37
N TRP A 92 -9.38 -1.02 -7.81
CA TRP A 92 -8.21 -0.31 -7.27
C TRP A 92 -8.35 0.02 -5.76
N ARG A 93 -9.57 0.25 -5.27
CA ARG A 93 -9.82 0.56 -3.85
C ARG A 93 -9.58 -0.65 -2.94
N VAL A 94 -9.86 -1.85 -3.44
CA VAL A 94 -9.56 -3.09 -2.73
C VAL A 94 -8.04 -3.24 -2.57
N ARG A 95 -7.28 -3.03 -3.65
CA ARG A 95 -5.81 -3.04 -3.58
C ARG A 95 -5.23 -1.99 -2.63
N GLU A 96 -5.81 -0.77 -2.61
CA GLU A 96 -5.41 0.27 -1.64
C GLU A 96 -5.72 -0.14 -0.21
N ALA A 97 -6.85 -0.78 0.03
CA ALA A 97 -7.26 -1.19 1.36
C ALA A 97 -6.33 -2.26 1.95
N VAL A 98 -5.80 -3.18 1.14
CA VAL A 98 -4.73 -4.10 1.57
C VAL A 98 -3.54 -3.31 2.13
N THR A 99 -3.08 -2.28 1.41
CA THR A 99 -1.93 -1.47 1.88
C THR A 99 -2.25 -0.71 3.17
N ILE A 100 -3.48 -0.23 3.33
CA ILE A 100 -3.94 0.38 4.60
C ILE A 100 -3.83 -0.63 5.74
N GLY A 101 -4.31 -1.86 5.54
CA GLY A 101 -4.23 -2.92 6.54
C GLY A 101 -2.79 -3.26 6.93
N LEU A 102 -1.91 -3.45 5.95
CA LEU A 102 -0.48 -3.70 6.19
C LEU A 102 0.21 -2.53 6.90
N GLN A 103 -0.15 -1.29 6.58
CA GLN A 103 0.37 -0.12 7.29
C GLN A 103 -0.08 -0.10 8.76
N LEU A 104 -1.31 -0.53 9.05
CA LEU A 104 -1.80 -0.67 10.42
C LEU A 104 -1.09 -1.81 11.18
N LEU A 105 -0.74 -2.91 10.50
CA LEU A 105 0.13 -3.95 11.05
C LEU A 105 1.49 -3.36 11.42
N GLY A 106 2.08 -2.57 10.54
CA GLY A 106 3.37 -1.92 10.77
C GLY A 106 3.38 -0.93 11.93
N ASP A 107 2.24 -0.31 12.26
CA ASP A 107 2.10 0.55 13.45
C ASP A 107 2.28 -0.25 14.76
N SER A 108 1.95 -1.55 14.76
CA SER A 108 1.99 -2.42 15.95
C SER A 108 3.12 -3.44 15.92
N ASP A 109 3.48 -3.94 14.75
CA ASP A 109 4.54 -4.94 14.54
C ASP A 109 5.38 -4.61 13.29
N PRO A 110 6.33 -3.66 13.41
CA PRO A 110 7.19 -3.27 12.30
C PRO A 110 8.02 -4.42 11.72
N GLN A 111 8.49 -5.36 12.54
CA GLN A 111 9.38 -6.42 12.09
C GLN A 111 8.66 -7.44 11.20
N THR A 112 7.43 -7.79 11.55
CA THR A 112 6.57 -8.61 10.70
C THR A 112 6.28 -7.89 9.39
N LEU A 113 5.94 -6.58 9.44
CA LEU A 113 5.75 -5.80 8.21
C LEU A 113 7.01 -5.80 7.33
N PHE A 114 8.19 -5.60 7.90
CA PHE A 114 9.44 -5.56 7.15
C PHE A 114 9.69 -6.88 6.39
N SER A 115 9.45 -8.00 7.07
CA SER A 115 9.55 -9.32 6.44
C SER A 115 8.57 -9.51 5.28
N LEU A 116 7.32 -9.08 5.48
CA LEU A 116 6.27 -9.17 4.46
C LEU A 116 6.58 -8.30 3.23
N VAL A 117 6.93 -7.04 3.42
CA VAL A 117 7.17 -6.14 2.27
C VAL A 117 8.43 -6.54 1.48
N LEU A 118 9.43 -7.15 2.12
CA LEU A 118 10.57 -7.73 1.40
C LEU A 118 10.14 -8.93 0.55
N ALA A 119 9.37 -9.85 1.12
CA ALA A 119 8.86 -11.01 0.37
C ALA A 119 7.98 -10.57 -0.81
N TRP A 120 7.09 -9.59 -0.60
CA TRP A 120 6.22 -9.07 -1.65
C TRP A 120 6.95 -8.19 -2.68
N ALA A 121 8.07 -7.61 -2.32
CA ALA A 121 8.92 -6.89 -3.29
C ALA A 121 9.57 -7.81 -4.31
N ASP A 122 9.81 -9.07 -3.93
CA ASP A 122 10.39 -10.11 -4.80
C ASP A 122 9.32 -11.03 -5.44
N ASP A 123 8.03 -10.66 -5.33
CA ASP A 123 6.92 -11.39 -5.94
C ASP A 123 6.95 -11.30 -7.48
N GLU A 124 6.35 -12.27 -8.16
CA GLU A 124 6.23 -12.28 -9.62
C GLU A 124 5.17 -11.28 -10.15
N ASP A 125 4.14 -10.96 -9.33
CA ASP A 125 3.06 -10.07 -9.73
C ASP A 125 3.40 -8.59 -9.44
N PRO A 126 3.43 -7.72 -10.46
CA PRO A 126 3.71 -6.30 -10.28
C PRO A 126 2.72 -5.56 -9.36
N LEU A 127 1.49 -6.07 -9.15
CA LEU A 127 0.54 -5.47 -8.21
C LEU A 127 0.88 -5.81 -6.76
N VAL A 128 1.42 -7.00 -6.48
CA VAL A 128 1.94 -7.37 -5.17
C VAL A 128 3.20 -6.56 -4.85
N GLN A 129 4.13 -6.45 -5.81
CA GLN A 129 5.30 -5.57 -5.70
C GLN A 129 4.90 -4.11 -5.43
N ARG A 130 3.86 -3.63 -6.12
CA ARG A 130 3.29 -2.31 -5.89
C ARG A 130 2.76 -2.18 -4.46
N ALA A 131 2.05 -3.18 -3.95
CA ALA A 131 1.53 -3.15 -2.58
C ALA A 131 2.68 -3.05 -1.56
N ALA A 132 3.78 -3.80 -1.75
CA ALA A 132 4.98 -3.70 -0.91
C ALA A 132 5.56 -2.27 -0.90
N ALA A 133 5.80 -1.70 -2.08
CA ALA A 133 6.39 -0.37 -2.21
C ALA A 133 5.50 0.73 -1.61
N VAL A 134 4.19 0.70 -1.85
CA VAL A 134 3.25 1.69 -1.32
C VAL A 134 3.08 1.55 0.19
N THR A 135 3.05 0.31 0.70
CA THR A 135 2.92 0.06 2.13
C THR A 135 4.07 0.66 2.91
N ILE A 136 5.32 0.33 2.54
CA ILE A 136 6.47 0.79 3.32
C ILE A 136 6.77 2.27 3.11
N CYS A 137 6.44 2.84 1.93
CA CYS A 137 6.64 4.26 1.64
C CYS A 137 5.56 5.17 2.28
N GLU A 138 5.08 4.83 3.46
CA GLU A 138 4.21 5.66 4.30
C GLU A 138 5.08 6.43 5.31
N PRO A 139 5.08 7.78 5.29
CA PRO A 139 6.00 8.57 6.11
C PRO A 139 6.00 8.26 7.60
N ARG A 140 4.84 7.90 8.18
CA ARG A 140 4.74 7.60 9.62
C ARG A 140 5.47 6.30 10.00
N LEU A 141 5.65 5.37 9.06
CA LEU A 141 6.38 4.12 9.28
C LEU A 141 7.90 4.29 9.15
N LEU A 142 8.37 5.39 8.57
CA LEU A 142 9.78 5.62 8.25
C LEU A 142 10.51 6.43 9.33
N CYS A 143 10.13 6.26 10.59
CA CYS A 143 10.74 7.01 11.71
C CYS A 143 12.09 6.46 12.18
N THR A 144 12.54 5.31 11.66
CA THR A 144 13.84 4.70 12.00
C THR A 144 14.73 4.58 10.77
N ALA A 145 16.05 4.59 10.97
CA ALA A 145 17.00 4.37 9.88
C ALA A 145 16.83 2.99 9.22
N GLU A 146 16.44 1.98 10.00
CA GLU A 146 16.14 0.64 9.49
C GLU A 146 14.97 0.66 8.51
N ALA A 147 13.82 1.23 8.90
CA ALA A 147 12.64 1.36 8.06
C ALA A 147 12.92 2.18 6.79
N ALA A 148 13.66 3.28 6.90
CA ALA A 148 14.02 4.11 5.76
C ALA A 148 14.91 3.36 4.75
N ARG A 149 15.91 2.61 5.23
CA ARG A 149 16.78 1.78 4.37
C ARG A 149 16.00 0.64 3.73
N LEU A 150 15.08 0.02 4.46
CA LEU A 150 14.20 -1.01 3.93
C LEU A 150 13.33 -0.45 2.80
N ALA A 151 12.75 0.74 2.96
CA ALA A 151 11.94 1.38 1.92
C ALA A 151 12.78 1.68 0.66
N ILE A 152 14.04 2.09 0.81
CA ILE A 152 14.98 2.29 -0.30
C ILE A 152 15.24 0.95 -1.01
N ASP A 153 15.47 -0.13 -0.26
CA ASP A 153 15.72 -1.48 -0.82
C ASP A 153 14.48 -2.03 -1.55
N VAL A 154 13.29 -1.90 -0.96
CA VAL A 154 12.02 -2.27 -1.62
C VAL A 154 11.82 -1.49 -2.92
N CYS A 155 12.04 -0.18 -2.93
CA CYS A 155 11.95 0.62 -4.14
C CYS A 155 12.96 0.17 -5.20
N ARG A 156 14.20 -0.17 -4.81
CA ARG A 156 15.24 -0.67 -5.71
C ARG A 156 14.84 -2.01 -6.31
N ARG A 157 14.50 -3.01 -5.48
CA ARG A 157 14.09 -4.35 -5.93
C ARG A 157 12.93 -4.28 -6.91
N THR A 158 11.87 -3.58 -6.55
CA THR A 158 10.67 -3.46 -7.40
C THR A 158 10.94 -2.67 -8.69
N THR A 159 11.92 -1.75 -8.70
CA THR A 159 12.40 -1.10 -9.93
C THR A 159 13.19 -2.09 -10.79
N ASP A 160 14.10 -2.87 -10.18
CA ASP A 160 14.90 -3.89 -10.87
C ASP A 160 13.99 -4.97 -11.50
N HIS A 161 12.96 -5.45 -10.77
CA HIS A 161 11.97 -6.38 -11.30
C HIS A 161 11.17 -5.79 -12.47
N LEU A 162 10.75 -4.54 -12.36
CA LEU A 162 10.02 -3.86 -13.44
C LEU A 162 10.84 -3.82 -14.74
N ILE A 163 12.13 -3.46 -14.66
CA ILE A 163 12.98 -3.36 -15.85
C ILE A 163 13.44 -4.74 -16.36
N ALA A 164 13.42 -5.76 -15.53
CA ALA A 164 13.69 -7.14 -15.96
C ALA A 164 12.54 -7.75 -16.79
N LEU A 165 11.32 -7.18 -16.71
CA LEU A 165 10.20 -7.63 -17.53
C LEU A 165 10.49 -7.39 -19.03
N PRO A 166 10.06 -8.32 -19.91
CA PRO A 166 10.08 -8.08 -21.35
C PRO A 166 9.31 -6.78 -21.72
N PRO A 167 9.75 -6.04 -22.77
CA PRO A 167 9.14 -4.74 -23.13
C PRO A 167 7.62 -4.76 -23.36
N GLN A 168 7.07 -5.88 -23.85
CA GLN A 168 5.62 -6.06 -24.01
C GLN A 168 4.91 -6.16 -22.66
N ASP A 169 5.52 -6.83 -21.68
CA ASP A 169 4.92 -7.09 -20.36
C ASP A 169 4.95 -5.83 -19.46
N ARG A 170 5.90 -4.91 -19.70
CA ARG A 170 5.89 -3.58 -19.04
C ARG A 170 4.70 -2.71 -19.45
N LYS A 171 4.02 -3.05 -20.56
CA LYS A 171 2.85 -2.31 -21.07
C LYS A 171 1.52 -2.78 -20.47
N VAL A 172 1.50 -3.91 -19.77
CA VAL A 172 0.27 -4.40 -19.12
C VAL A 172 -0.15 -3.49 -17.95
N PRO A 173 -1.46 -3.44 -17.62
CA PRO A 173 -1.96 -2.54 -16.57
C PRO A 173 -1.27 -2.72 -15.21
N ALA A 174 -0.94 -3.95 -14.81
CA ALA A 174 -0.26 -4.25 -13.57
C ALA A 174 1.12 -3.57 -13.47
N ALA A 175 1.99 -3.79 -14.48
CA ALA A 175 3.32 -3.19 -14.55
C ALA A 175 3.27 -1.66 -14.62
N ARG A 176 2.31 -1.10 -15.37
CA ARG A 176 2.10 0.36 -15.41
C ARG A 176 1.67 0.92 -14.05
N THR A 177 0.91 0.15 -13.28
CA THR A 177 0.47 0.56 -11.94
C THR A 177 1.65 0.55 -10.96
N LEU A 178 2.51 -0.47 -11.01
CA LEU A 178 3.78 -0.50 -10.27
C LEU A 178 4.66 0.72 -10.63
N ARG A 179 4.91 0.96 -11.94
CA ARG A 179 5.69 2.11 -12.39
C ARG A 179 5.17 3.45 -11.85
N LYS A 180 3.83 3.64 -11.88
CA LYS A 180 3.21 4.86 -11.34
C LYS A 180 3.47 5.03 -9.85
N SER A 181 3.40 3.97 -9.07
CA SER A 181 3.68 4.00 -7.63
C SER A 181 5.15 4.32 -7.35
N LEU A 182 6.07 3.70 -8.09
CA LEU A 182 7.51 4.00 -8.00
C LEU A 182 7.82 5.47 -8.36
N GLY A 183 7.04 6.10 -9.25
CA GLY A 183 7.10 7.54 -9.55
C GLY A 183 6.75 8.46 -8.36
N TYR A 184 6.42 7.89 -7.21
CA TYR A 184 6.16 8.57 -5.94
C TYR A 184 6.97 7.99 -4.79
N CYS A 185 7.02 6.67 -4.65
CA CYS A 185 7.62 5.96 -3.51
C CYS A 185 9.09 6.33 -3.29
N TRP A 186 9.89 6.41 -4.33
CA TRP A 186 11.29 6.81 -4.23
C TRP A 186 11.48 8.15 -3.52
N SER A 187 10.65 9.14 -3.80
CA SER A 187 10.76 10.45 -3.13
C SER A 187 10.45 10.37 -1.63
N VAL A 188 9.63 9.41 -1.21
CA VAL A 188 9.31 9.18 0.21
C VAL A 188 10.49 8.48 0.88
N ALA A 189 10.95 7.38 0.30
CA ALA A 189 12.06 6.59 0.83
C ALA A 189 13.35 7.42 0.96
N VAL A 190 13.73 8.14 -0.11
CA VAL A 190 14.93 9.00 -0.11
C VAL A 190 14.81 10.15 0.90
N ALA A 191 13.62 10.72 1.05
CA ALA A 191 13.44 11.80 2.02
C ALA A 191 13.51 11.35 3.48
N ALA A 192 13.26 10.09 3.77
CA ALA A 192 13.36 9.51 5.10
C ALA A 192 14.81 9.27 5.53
N ASP A 193 15.69 8.87 4.62
CA ASP A 193 17.16 8.79 4.84
C ASP A 193 17.89 9.30 3.58
N PRO A 194 18.14 10.62 3.49
CA PRO A 194 18.83 11.20 2.33
C PRO A 194 20.26 10.68 2.16
N GLY A 195 20.95 10.37 3.27
CA GLY A 195 22.31 9.87 3.23
C GLY A 195 22.43 8.53 2.52
N ALA A 196 21.54 7.60 2.83
CA ALA A 196 21.48 6.30 2.18
C ALA A 196 20.76 6.37 0.81
N GLY A 197 19.70 7.16 0.71
CA GLY A 197 18.79 7.13 -0.44
C GLY A 197 19.29 7.89 -1.66
N LEU A 198 19.94 9.05 -1.50
CA LEU A 198 20.40 9.84 -2.64
C LEU A 198 21.41 9.11 -3.54
N PRO A 199 22.43 8.40 -2.98
CA PRO A 199 23.34 7.63 -3.84
C PRO A 199 22.66 6.53 -4.63
N VAL A 200 21.72 5.78 -4.00
CA VAL A 200 20.99 4.70 -4.64
C VAL A 200 20.07 5.25 -5.75
N PHE A 201 19.36 6.35 -5.47
CA PHE A 201 18.48 6.99 -6.44
C PHE A 201 19.26 7.59 -7.61
N ALA A 202 20.45 8.14 -7.38
CA ALA A 202 21.32 8.68 -8.41
C ALA A 202 21.93 7.59 -9.31
N ALA A 203 22.08 6.38 -8.80
CA ALA A 203 22.61 5.23 -9.54
C ALA A 203 21.56 4.54 -10.44
N LEU A 204 20.29 4.94 -10.40
CA LEU A 204 19.25 4.39 -11.26
C LEU A 204 19.60 4.62 -12.75
N ASP A 205 19.49 3.55 -13.55
CA ASP A 205 19.79 3.61 -14.99
C ASP A 205 18.73 4.38 -15.77
N VAL A 206 18.93 5.66 -15.95
CA VAL A 206 18.06 6.54 -16.75
C VAL A 206 18.12 6.29 -18.26
N GLY A 207 18.95 5.36 -18.73
CA GLY A 207 18.93 4.86 -20.11
C GLY A 207 17.67 4.03 -20.38
N ASP A 208 17.11 3.38 -19.36
CA ASP A 208 15.81 2.72 -19.47
C ASP A 208 14.68 3.77 -19.42
N PRO A 209 13.71 3.77 -20.36
CA PRO A 209 12.67 4.78 -20.45
C PRO A 209 11.68 4.77 -19.25
N ASP A 210 11.43 3.61 -18.62
CA ASP A 210 10.56 3.50 -17.46
C ASP A 210 11.27 4.08 -16.23
N VAL A 211 12.56 3.80 -16.05
CA VAL A 211 13.38 4.38 -14.98
C VAL A 211 13.54 5.89 -15.17
N ALA A 212 13.82 6.35 -16.38
CA ALA A 212 13.86 7.79 -16.67
C ALA A 212 12.57 8.49 -16.26
N TRP A 213 11.42 7.90 -16.58
CA TRP A 213 10.12 8.43 -16.17
C TRP A 213 9.96 8.44 -14.65
N ILE A 214 10.31 7.35 -13.95
CA ILE A 214 10.27 7.25 -12.48
C ILE A 214 11.11 8.36 -11.85
N VAL A 215 12.34 8.54 -12.32
CA VAL A 215 13.26 9.56 -11.82
C VAL A 215 12.69 10.97 -12.02
N ILE A 216 12.16 11.27 -13.22
CA ILE A 216 11.54 12.57 -13.52
C ILE A 216 10.34 12.84 -12.60
N GLN A 217 9.47 11.84 -12.39
CA GLN A 217 8.30 12.03 -11.50
C GLN A 217 8.70 12.30 -10.06
N ASN A 218 9.71 11.60 -9.54
CA ASN A 218 10.18 11.78 -8.18
C ASN A 218 10.89 13.13 -7.98
N ARG A 219 11.72 13.57 -8.94
CA ARG A 219 12.39 14.88 -8.88
C ARG A 219 11.41 16.06 -8.81
N ARG A 220 10.18 15.90 -9.34
CA ARG A 220 9.10 16.90 -9.27
C ARG A 220 8.45 16.96 -7.88
N LYS A 221 8.69 15.97 -7.01
CA LYS A 221 8.10 15.97 -5.66
C LYS A 221 8.86 16.94 -4.77
N LYS A 222 8.15 17.88 -4.15
CA LYS A 222 8.72 18.95 -3.31
C LYS A 222 9.71 18.44 -2.26
N ARG A 223 9.46 17.25 -1.69
CA ARG A 223 10.34 16.63 -0.69
C ARG A 223 11.71 16.27 -1.27
N LEU A 224 11.77 15.76 -2.51
CA LEU A 224 13.02 15.37 -3.16
C LEU A 224 13.68 16.57 -3.86
N SER A 225 12.92 17.45 -4.51
CA SER A 225 13.46 18.65 -5.18
C SER A 225 14.26 19.53 -4.22
N LYS A 226 13.79 19.67 -2.97
CA LYS A 226 14.51 20.41 -1.92
C LYS A 226 15.86 19.80 -1.57
N LEU A 227 15.94 18.46 -1.51
CA LEU A 227 17.19 17.74 -1.21
C LEU A 227 18.20 17.82 -2.35
N LEU A 228 17.71 17.94 -3.60
CA LEU A 228 18.55 18.07 -4.79
C LEU A 228 18.98 19.51 -5.09
N GLY A 229 18.63 20.48 -4.21
CA GLY A 229 19.02 21.88 -4.40
C GLY A 229 18.26 22.62 -5.50
N ASN A 230 17.16 22.06 -6.03
CA ASN A 230 16.28 22.75 -6.96
C ASN A 230 15.12 23.41 -6.18
N PRO A 231 15.13 24.73 -5.95
CA PRO A 231 13.94 25.44 -5.49
C PRO A 231 12.88 25.34 -6.61
N GLY A 232 11.73 24.72 -6.31
CA GLY A 232 10.59 24.61 -7.21
C GLY A 232 9.89 25.94 -7.48
#